data_e0d80c7e5a6a66a032286c76371add82
#
_entry.id   e0d80c7e5a6a66a032286c76371add82
#
_cell.length_a   1.000
_cell.length_b   1.000
_cell.length_c   1.000
_cell.angle_alpha   90.00
_cell.angle_beta   90.00
_cell.angle_gamma   90.00
#
_symmetry.space_group_name_H-M   'P 1'
#
loop_
_entity.id
_entity.type
_entity.pdbx_description
1 polymer ?
#
loop_
_entity_poly.entity_id
_entity_poly.type
_entity_poly.pdbx_seq_one_letter_code
_entity_poly.pdbx_strand_id
1 'polypeptide(L)'
;MTVRDLSSRGRSHRVYGHKTKRTHHLLLDLELAIFLILEWNPFIQNIREQFPLRIEQTEEIADLNFIPHPAVRGIKQIMSTDFYVFSSDPINPRFSIQAKYQKDLENIRTIEKLEIERRYWKSKEIPVVTPIYW
;
A
#
# COMPACT_ATOMS: atom_id res chain seq x y z
N MET A 1 15.70 17.47 14.29
CA MET A 1 15.37 17.14 12.90
C MET A 1 14.52 18.23 12.30
N THR A 2 14.80 18.58 11.08
CA THR A 2 14.03 19.59 10.36
C THR A 2 12.91 18.93 9.56
N VAL A 3 11.94 19.73 9.15
CA VAL A 3 10.89 19.27 8.25
C VAL A 3 11.49 18.75 6.94
N ARG A 4 12.60 19.35 6.50
CA ARG A 4 13.30 18.90 5.30
C ARG A 4 13.81 17.47 5.41
N ASP A 5 14.34 17.09 6.55
CA ASP A 5 14.86 15.75 6.75
C ASP A 5 13.74 14.71 6.70
N LEU A 6 12.59 15.04 7.24
CA LEU A 6 11.41 14.21 7.12
C LEU A 6 10.96 14.09 5.68
N SER A 7 10.96 15.20 4.95
CA SER A 7 10.44 15.24 3.59
C SER A 7 11.31 14.49 2.59
N SER A 8 12.58 14.20 2.92
CA SER A 8 13.44 13.44 2.00
C SER A 8 12.90 12.04 1.74
N ARG A 9 12.17 11.43 2.71
CA ARG A 9 11.55 10.11 2.57
C ARG A 9 10.04 10.18 2.48
N GLY A 10 9.41 11.15 3.15
CA GLY A 10 7.97 11.27 3.27
C GLY A 10 7.36 12.35 2.40
N ARG A 11 8.10 12.85 1.41
CA ARG A 11 7.60 13.91 0.54
C ARG A 11 6.46 13.43 -0.33
N SER A 12 5.36 14.20 -0.38
CA SER A 12 4.23 13.86 -1.23
C SER A 12 4.45 14.38 -2.64
N HIS A 13 3.86 13.68 -3.60
CA HIS A 13 3.98 13.98 -5.03
C HIS A 13 2.62 13.93 -5.70
N ARG A 14 2.43 14.77 -6.70
CA ARG A 14 1.28 14.71 -7.61
C ARG A 14 1.82 14.43 -8.99
N VAL A 15 1.41 13.31 -9.58
CA VAL A 15 1.92 12.86 -10.87
C VAL A 15 0.76 12.49 -11.77
N TYR A 16 0.76 13.03 -12.99
CA TYR A 16 -0.23 12.64 -13.98
C TYR A 16 0.10 11.26 -14.54
N GLY A 17 -0.87 10.35 -14.46
CA GLY A 17 -0.72 8.99 -14.99
C GLY A 17 -1.23 8.90 -16.42
N HIS A 18 -0.36 8.51 -17.34
CA HIS A 18 -0.75 8.36 -18.76
C HIS A 18 -1.65 7.15 -18.98
N LYS A 19 -1.48 6.09 -18.20
CA LYS A 19 -2.34 4.91 -18.28
C LYS A 19 -3.75 5.18 -17.77
N THR A 20 -3.85 5.84 -16.63
CA THR A 20 -5.13 6.09 -15.93
C THR A 20 -5.79 7.38 -16.37
N LYS A 21 -5.03 8.29 -16.95
CA LYS A 21 -5.47 9.63 -17.39
C LYS A 21 -6.05 10.46 -16.26
N ARG A 22 -5.41 10.35 -15.09
CA ARG A 22 -5.74 11.16 -13.92
C ARG A 22 -4.47 11.47 -13.13
N THR A 23 -4.56 12.44 -12.22
CA THR A 23 -3.46 12.78 -11.32
C THR A 23 -3.47 11.83 -10.13
N HIS A 24 -2.30 11.27 -9.84
CA HIS A 24 -2.08 10.39 -8.69
C HIS A 24 -1.43 11.17 -7.56
N HIS A 25 -1.88 10.89 -6.34
CA HIS A 25 -1.32 11.49 -5.12
C HIS A 25 -0.51 10.43 -4.39
N LEU A 26 0.79 10.64 -4.33
CA LEU A 26 1.74 9.68 -3.76
C LEU A 26 2.34 10.29 -2.50
N LEU A 27 2.33 9.53 -1.41
CA LEU A 27 2.71 10.07 -0.09
C LEU A 27 4.20 10.01 0.20
N LEU A 28 4.94 9.09 -0.46
CA LEU A 28 6.34 8.84 -0.19
C LEU A 28 7.15 8.84 -1.49
N ASP A 29 8.44 9.17 -1.38
CA ASP A 29 9.36 9.05 -2.52
C ASP A 29 9.40 7.60 -3.05
N LEU A 30 9.33 6.62 -2.15
CA LEU A 30 9.28 5.22 -2.52
C LEU A 30 8.04 4.91 -3.37
N GLU A 31 6.89 5.47 -3.02
CA GLU A 31 5.67 5.29 -3.79
C GLU A 31 5.79 5.90 -5.18
N LEU A 32 6.46 7.07 -5.29
CA LEU A 32 6.72 7.66 -6.59
C LEU A 32 7.57 6.75 -7.46
N ALA A 33 8.63 6.17 -6.90
CA ALA A 33 9.50 5.26 -7.65
C ALA A 33 8.72 4.04 -8.14
N ILE A 34 7.90 3.44 -7.30
CA ILE A 34 7.08 2.28 -7.67
C ILE A 34 6.07 2.67 -8.74
N PHE A 35 5.40 3.81 -8.58
CA PHE A 35 4.44 4.29 -9.56
C PHE A 35 5.07 4.43 -10.95
N LEU A 36 6.27 5.00 -11.02
CA LEU A 36 6.96 5.20 -12.28
C LEU A 36 7.30 3.86 -12.94
N ILE A 37 7.71 2.87 -12.17
CA ILE A 37 7.97 1.52 -12.69
C ILE A 37 6.69 0.92 -13.26
N LEU A 38 5.57 1.06 -12.55
CA LEU A 38 4.28 0.54 -13.03
C LEU A 38 3.82 1.27 -14.28
N GLU A 39 4.01 2.59 -14.34
CA GLU A 39 3.60 3.41 -15.48
C GLU A 39 4.32 2.99 -16.76
N TRP A 40 5.60 2.62 -16.66
CA TRP A 40 6.40 2.21 -17.81
C TRP A 40 6.23 0.75 -18.18
N ASN A 41 5.57 -0.06 -17.36
CA ASN A 41 5.38 -1.48 -17.65
C ASN A 41 4.17 -1.66 -18.59
N PRO A 42 4.37 -2.22 -19.81
CA PRO A 42 3.28 -2.34 -20.77
C PRO A 42 2.18 -3.32 -20.34
N PHE A 43 2.45 -4.21 -19.39
CA PHE A 43 1.45 -5.17 -18.90
C PHE A 43 0.52 -4.56 -17.86
N ILE A 44 0.86 -3.41 -17.29
CA ILE A 44 0.04 -2.76 -16.28
C ILE A 44 -1.03 -1.91 -16.97
N GLN A 45 -2.29 -2.13 -16.59
CA GLN A 45 -3.44 -1.47 -17.21
C GLN A 45 -4.04 -0.38 -16.34
N ASN A 46 -4.05 -0.55 -15.03
CA ASN A 46 -4.61 0.43 -14.11
C ASN A 46 -3.88 0.37 -12.76
N ILE A 47 -3.80 1.51 -12.10
CA ILE A 47 -3.09 1.68 -10.84
C ILE A 47 -3.98 2.49 -9.92
N ARG A 48 -4.26 1.97 -8.72
CA ARG A 48 -5.03 2.67 -7.70
C ARG A 48 -4.19 2.81 -6.44
N GLU A 49 -3.70 4.01 -6.20
CA GLU A 49 -2.91 4.30 -5.01
C GLU A 49 -3.81 4.48 -3.79
N GLN A 50 -3.27 4.16 -2.60
CA GLN A 50 -3.95 4.31 -1.33
C GLN A 50 -5.37 3.75 -1.35
N PHE A 51 -5.48 2.53 -1.82
CA PHE A 51 -6.76 1.86 -1.98
C PHE A 51 -7.31 1.46 -0.61
N PRO A 52 -8.51 1.94 -0.24
CA PRO A 52 -9.06 1.66 1.08
C PRO A 52 -9.55 0.22 1.21
N LEU A 53 -9.27 -0.38 2.36
CA LEU A 53 -9.76 -1.71 2.70
C LEU A 53 -11.06 -1.59 3.48
N ARG A 54 -11.94 -2.60 3.34
CA ARG A 54 -13.21 -2.60 4.06
C ARG A 54 -12.96 -2.79 5.56
N ILE A 55 -13.38 -1.83 6.36
CA ILE A 55 -13.10 -1.82 7.78
C ILE A 55 -13.72 -3.01 8.50
N GLU A 56 -14.90 -3.46 8.08
CA GLU A 56 -15.55 -4.63 8.69
C GLU A 56 -14.68 -5.87 8.55
N GLN A 57 -14.02 -6.01 7.42
CA GLN A 57 -13.15 -7.16 7.15
C GLN A 57 -11.82 -7.04 7.85
N THR A 58 -11.21 -5.86 7.88
CA THR A 58 -9.93 -5.69 8.59
C THR A 58 -10.12 -5.83 10.10
N GLU A 59 -11.23 -5.37 10.64
CA GLU A 59 -11.55 -5.58 12.06
C GLU A 59 -11.73 -7.05 12.39
N GLU A 60 -12.45 -7.79 11.56
CA GLU A 60 -12.64 -9.22 11.75
C GLU A 60 -11.31 -9.98 11.73
N ILE A 61 -10.47 -9.68 10.75
CA ILE A 61 -9.14 -10.30 10.64
C ILE A 61 -8.31 -9.99 11.89
N ALA A 62 -8.30 -8.74 12.33
CA ALA A 62 -7.57 -8.33 13.53
C ALA A 62 -8.04 -9.09 14.75
N ASP A 63 -9.35 -9.18 14.96
CA ASP A 63 -9.93 -9.86 16.12
C ASP A 63 -9.63 -11.36 16.12
N LEU A 64 -9.76 -12.02 14.97
CA LEU A 64 -9.51 -13.45 14.85
C LEU A 64 -8.04 -13.82 15.07
N ASN A 65 -7.13 -12.90 14.85
CA ASN A 65 -5.69 -13.14 14.94
C ASN A 65 -5.05 -12.44 16.14
N PHE A 66 -5.85 -11.87 17.03
CA PHE A 66 -5.38 -11.17 18.22
C PHE A 66 -4.41 -10.04 17.91
N ILE A 67 -4.65 -9.34 16.79
CA ILE A 67 -3.85 -8.19 16.39
C ILE A 67 -4.68 -6.93 16.66
N PRO A 68 -4.11 -5.92 17.34
CA PRO A 68 -4.83 -4.66 17.55
C PRO A 68 -5.09 -3.96 16.21
N HIS A 69 -6.34 -3.60 15.93
CA HIS A 69 -6.68 -2.84 14.74
C HIS A 69 -6.19 -1.40 14.88
N PRO A 70 -5.68 -0.77 13.80
CA PRO A 70 -5.29 0.65 13.85
C PRO A 70 -6.42 1.52 14.36
N ALA A 71 -6.11 2.35 15.35
CA ALA A 71 -7.08 3.24 15.96
C ALA A 71 -6.41 4.54 16.44
N VAL A 72 -7.19 5.62 16.45
CA VAL A 72 -6.77 6.90 17.00
C VAL A 72 -7.82 7.30 18.02
N ARG A 73 -7.39 7.48 19.28
CA ARG A 73 -8.28 7.85 20.40
C ARG A 73 -9.48 6.91 20.53
N GLY A 74 -9.23 5.60 20.39
CA GLY A 74 -10.27 4.59 20.48
C GLY A 74 -11.14 4.41 19.26
N ILE A 75 -10.97 5.24 18.24
CA ILE A 75 -11.74 5.14 16.99
C ILE A 75 -10.91 4.39 15.97
N LYS A 76 -11.43 3.27 15.49
CA LYS A 76 -10.74 2.44 14.50
C LYS A 76 -10.66 3.16 13.16
N GLN A 77 -9.49 3.06 12.53
CA GLN A 77 -9.18 3.77 11.29
C GLN A 77 -9.30 2.83 10.09
N ILE A 78 -9.73 3.38 8.96
CA ILE A 78 -9.73 2.63 7.71
C ILE A 78 -8.29 2.41 7.27
N MET A 79 -7.92 1.16 7.04
CA MET A 79 -6.62 0.81 6.49
C MET A 79 -6.63 0.98 4.98
N SER A 80 -5.47 1.23 4.39
CA SER A 80 -5.33 1.30 2.94
C SER A 80 -4.10 0.51 2.50
N THR A 81 -4.14 0.02 1.27
CA THR A 81 -2.96 -0.56 0.64
C THR A 81 -2.32 0.51 -0.25
N ASP A 82 -1.00 0.46 -0.42
CA ASP A 82 -0.30 1.51 -1.16
C ASP A 82 -0.71 1.54 -2.62
N PHE A 83 -0.76 0.36 -3.26
CA PHE A 83 -1.22 0.25 -4.65
C PHE A 83 -2.06 -1.00 -4.86
N TYR A 84 -3.17 -0.84 -5.55
CA TYR A 84 -3.94 -1.94 -6.10
C TYR A 84 -3.84 -1.86 -7.61
N VAL A 85 -3.31 -2.92 -8.24
CA VAL A 85 -2.85 -2.87 -9.62
C VAL A 85 -3.60 -3.89 -10.48
N PHE A 86 -3.95 -3.47 -11.68
CA PHE A 86 -4.59 -4.31 -12.71
C PHE A 86 -3.60 -4.55 -13.84
N SER A 87 -3.44 -5.79 -14.23
CA SER A 87 -2.48 -6.23 -15.22
C SER A 87 -3.16 -7.03 -16.33
N SER A 88 -2.54 -7.08 -17.51
CA SER A 88 -2.97 -7.94 -18.60
C SER A 88 -2.43 -9.36 -18.49
N ASP A 89 -1.57 -9.64 -17.48
CA ASP A 89 -1.05 -10.97 -17.23
C ASP A 89 -2.19 -11.90 -16.78
N PRO A 90 -2.50 -12.98 -17.53
CA PRO A 90 -3.58 -13.88 -17.17
C PRO A 90 -3.33 -14.67 -15.88
N ILE A 91 -2.07 -14.81 -15.46
CA ILE A 91 -1.73 -15.52 -14.23
C ILE A 91 -1.97 -14.64 -13.02
N ASN A 92 -1.58 -13.37 -13.12
CA ASN A 92 -1.73 -12.40 -12.03
C ASN A 92 -2.43 -11.14 -12.54
N PRO A 93 -3.75 -11.22 -12.83
CA PRO A 93 -4.46 -10.08 -13.40
C PRO A 93 -4.62 -8.92 -12.43
N ARG A 94 -4.53 -9.18 -11.13
CA ARG A 94 -4.61 -8.16 -10.09
C ARG A 94 -3.66 -8.51 -8.96
N PHE A 95 -3.02 -7.49 -8.41
CA PHE A 95 -2.16 -7.66 -7.23
C PHE A 95 -2.08 -6.36 -6.45
N SER A 96 -1.72 -6.47 -5.18
CA SER A 96 -1.53 -5.31 -4.32
C SER A 96 -0.05 -5.14 -3.99
N ILE A 97 0.37 -3.91 -3.75
CA ILE A 97 1.74 -3.57 -3.37
C ILE A 97 1.72 -2.85 -2.04
N GLN A 98 2.56 -3.32 -1.12
CA GLN A 98 2.82 -2.67 0.17
C GLN A 98 4.26 -2.19 0.14
N ALA A 99 4.48 -0.90 -0.04
CA ALA A 99 5.83 -0.34 -0.15
C ALA A 99 6.35 0.02 1.24
N LYS A 100 7.51 -0.53 1.62
CA LYS A 100 8.12 -0.30 2.93
C LYS A 100 9.62 -0.12 2.82
N TYR A 101 10.16 0.77 3.66
CA TYR A 101 11.59 0.82 3.91
C TYR A 101 11.93 -0.27 4.92
N GLN A 102 13.13 -0.82 4.82
CA GLN A 102 13.55 -1.87 5.75
C GLN A 102 13.46 -1.41 7.20
N LYS A 103 13.81 -0.17 7.46
CA LYS A 103 13.74 0.41 8.80
C LYS A 103 12.33 0.30 9.41
N ASP A 104 11.29 0.44 8.59
CA ASP A 104 9.91 0.36 9.06
C ASP A 104 9.55 -1.04 9.53
N LEU A 105 10.21 -2.06 8.97
CA LEU A 105 9.96 -3.46 9.34
C LEU A 105 10.56 -3.84 10.70
N GLU A 106 11.34 -2.97 11.32
CA GLU A 106 11.82 -3.15 12.67
C GLU A 106 10.75 -2.82 13.72
N ASN A 107 9.70 -2.15 13.31
CA ASN A 107 8.59 -1.76 14.18
C ASN A 107 7.53 -2.85 14.16
N ILE A 108 7.26 -3.45 15.32
CA ILE A 108 6.26 -4.51 15.47
C ILE A 108 4.88 -4.04 15.00
N ARG A 109 4.53 -2.80 15.29
CA ARG A 109 3.23 -2.28 14.88
C ARG A 109 3.07 -2.24 13.37
N THR A 110 4.14 -1.89 12.66
CA THR A 110 4.15 -1.93 11.19
C THR A 110 3.92 -3.36 10.69
N ILE A 111 4.61 -4.33 11.29
CA ILE A 111 4.46 -5.74 10.91
C ILE A 111 3.04 -6.22 11.16
N GLU A 112 2.44 -5.84 12.28
CA GLU A 112 1.05 -6.18 12.60
C GLU A 112 0.07 -5.67 11.55
N LYS A 113 0.23 -4.41 11.13
CA LYS A 113 -0.61 -3.82 10.09
C LYS A 113 -0.43 -4.53 8.75
N LEU A 114 0.81 -4.84 8.38
CA LEU A 114 1.10 -5.57 7.16
C LEU A 114 0.45 -6.96 7.17
N GLU A 115 0.42 -7.62 8.33
CA GLU A 115 -0.19 -8.93 8.45
C GLU A 115 -1.70 -8.86 8.24
N ILE A 116 -2.37 -7.84 8.75
CA ILE A 116 -3.80 -7.63 8.49
C ILE A 116 -4.04 -7.44 7.00
N GLU A 117 -3.25 -6.58 6.32
CA GLU A 117 -3.36 -6.36 4.89
C GLU A 117 -3.13 -7.66 4.10
N ARG A 118 -2.09 -8.41 4.46
CA ARG A 118 -1.78 -9.66 3.79
C ARG A 118 -2.95 -10.65 3.84
N ARG A 119 -3.54 -10.80 5.01
CA ARG A 119 -4.68 -11.70 5.20
C ARG A 119 -5.93 -11.19 4.49
N TYR A 120 -6.11 -9.89 4.44
CA TYR A 120 -7.20 -9.27 3.69
C TYR A 120 -7.15 -9.65 2.22
N TRP A 121 -6.00 -9.44 1.58
CA TRP A 121 -5.85 -9.74 0.16
C TRP A 121 -5.84 -11.25 -0.11
N LYS A 122 -5.27 -12.02 0.80
CA LYS A 122 -5.27 -13.48 0.68
C LYS A 122 -6.70 -14.04 0.68
N SER A 123 -7.57 -13.48 1.49
CA SER A 123 -8.98 -13.91 1.52
C SER A 123 -9.70 -13.63 0.21
N LYS A 124 -9.18 -12.72 -0.60
CA LYS A 124 -9.71 -12.37 -1.92
C LYS A 124 -8.92 -13.03 -3.06
N GLU A 125 -7.97 -13.87 -2.72
CA GLU A 125 -7.09 -14.56 -3.68
C GLU A 125 -6.29 -13.58 -4.54
N ILE A 126 -5.88 -12.46 -3.96
CA ILE A 126 -5.08 -11.43 -4.62
C ILE A 126 -3.67 -11.45 -4.04
N PRO A 127 -2.63 -11.67 -4.88
CA PRO A 127 -1.24 -11.66 -4.39
C PRO A 127 -0.82 -10.31 -3.85
N VAL A 128 0.07 -10.33 -2.86
CA VAL A 128 0.67 -9.14 -2.28
C VAL A 128 2.16 -9.13 -2.58
N VAL A 129 2.64 -8.02 -3.13
CA VAL A 129 4.08 -7.80 -3.37
C VAL A 129 4.55 -6.74 -2.39
N THR A 130 5.63 -7.05 -1.67
CA THR A 130 6.18 -6.12 -0.68
C THR A 130 7.62 -5.78 -1.05
N PRO A 131 7.82 -4.78 -1.93
CA PRO A 131 9.17 -4.31 -2.20
C PRO A 131 9.75 -3.65 -0.94
N ILE A 132 10.97 -4.02 -0.61
CA ILE A 132 11.67 -3.52 0.57
C ILE A 132 12.88 -2.71 0.11
N TYR A 133 13.01 -1.48 0.62
CA TYR A 133 14.12 -0.59 0.29
C TYR A 133 14.97 -0.33 1.54
N TRP A 134 16.28 -0.25 1.29
CA TRP A 134 17.30 -0.03 2.33
C TRP A 134 17.52 1.42 2.70
#